data_efe5d49050ffb0dab036acde67fc39d0
#
_entry.id   efe5d49050ffb0dab036acde67fc39d0
#
_cell.length_a   1.000
_cell.length_b   1.000
_cell.length_c   1.000
_cell.angle_alpha   90.00
_cell.angle_beta   90.00
_cell.angle_gamma   90.00
#
_symmetry.space_group_name_H-M   'P 1'
#
loop_
_entity.id
_entity.type
_entity.pdbx_description
1 polymer ?
#
loop_
_entity_poly.entity_id
_entity_poly.type
_entity_poly.pdbx_seq_one_letter_code
_entity_poly.pdbx_strand_id
1 'polypeptide(L)'
;YFAPYSYMSGDSVVTTQIDPKYDYYQKNWYRISKERNVSRWSRPYHELSSNDILTSTYSVPLRDPQNNVIGIFSVDLSLNWLTELIDSVKPYEDSYSIIVNREGRYILHPGNDFFTDLDKDILHEAEILQDTNASKLAHLMMQGQKGKGVFVNNHVKYYIYFTPILGTEWNMATLFPYSHIFDKLHRFTWIIILSSVLFLALLVIICTTTVRKITRPLKIFAASTHSIAEGNFNITLPVIHTQDEMLDLYNAFSEMQEKLSKYMKNLETTIAAKEKIESELRIAHDIQMSMLPKNFPPFPGHEIDLYAVLYPARQVGG
;
A
#
# COMPACT_ATOMS: atom_id res chain seq x y z
N TYR A 1 -65.98 25.48 17.28
CA TYR A 1 -64.53 25.57 17.30
C TYR A 1 -63.99 24.70 18.42
N PHE A 2 -63.35 23.57 18.09
CA PHE A 2 -62.72 22.65 19.03
C PHE A 2 -61.33 22.32 18.50
N ALA A 3 -60.31 22.88 19.13
CA ALA A 3 -58.92 22.69 18.71
C ALA A 3 -58.01 22.59 19.94
N PRO A 4 -58.02 21.43 20.65
CA PRO A 4 -57.08 21.21 21.74
C PRO A 4 -55.67 21.03 21.19
N TYR A 5 -54.68 21.65 21.86
CA TYR A 5 -53.30 21.60 21.52
C TYR A 5 -52.49 21.11 22.74
N SER A 6 -51.70 20.05 22.54
CA SER A 6 -50.86 19.50 23.60
C SER A 6 -49.40 19.63 23.24
N TYR A 7 -48.58 20.04 24.19
CA TYR A 7 -47.12 20.19 24.02
C TYR A 7 -46.40 19.80 25.29
N MET A 8 -45.13 19.47 25.14
CA MET A 8 -44.21 19.20 26.26
C MET A 8 -43.74 20.51 26.88
N SER A 9 -43.88 20.65 28.20
CA SER A 9 -43.31 21.73 29.00
C SER A 9 -42.47 21.10 30.11
N GLY A 10 -41.15 21.05 29.92
CA GLY A 10 -40.27 20.22 30.74
C GLY A 10 -40.64 18.73 30.56
N ASP A 11 -40.84 18.03 31.68
CA ASP A 11 -41.23 16.60 31.71
C ASP A 11 -42.75 16.38 31.71
N SER A 12 -43.58 17.42 31.54
CA SER A 12 -45.04 17.33 31.62
C SER A 12 -45.70 17.70 30.32
N VAL A 13 -46.80 16.98 30.00
CA VAL A 13 -47.67 17.30 28.86
C VAL A 13 -48.69 18.34 29.32
N VAL A 14 -48.69 19.50 28.66
CA VAL A 14 -49.65 20.57 28.88
C VAL A 14 -50.62 20.58 27.70
N THR A 15 -51.92 20.56 28.02
CA THR A 15 -52.98 20.66 27.02
C THR A 15 -53.74 21.98 27.20
N THR A 16 -53.87 22.71 26.12
CA THR A 16 -54.61 23.98 26.06
C THR A 16 -55.49 24.03 24.82
N GLN A 17 -56.37 25.01 24.78
CA GLN A 17 -57.15 25.31 23.59
C GLN A 17 -56.37 26.29 22.72
N ILE A 18 -56.26 26.03 21.40
CA ILE A 18 -55.70 27.00 20.48
C ILE A 18 -56.46 28.33 20.53
N ASP A 19 -55.74 29.43 20.48
CA ASP A 19 -56.34 30.79 20.44
C ASP A 19 -57.43 30.86 19.35
N PRO A 20 -58.68 31.26 19.66
CA PRO A 20 -59.71 31.44 18.67
C PRO A 20 -59.40 32.38 17.53
N LYS A 21 -58.42 33.29 17.72
CA LYS A 21 -57.91 34.18 16.66
C LYS A 21 -56.99 33.46 15.65
N TYR A 22 -56.49 32.30 15.99
CA TYR A 22 -55.69 31.49 15.10
C TYR A 22 -56.60 30.73 14.12
N ASP A 23 -56.71 31.28 12.91
CA ASP A 23 -57.54 30.67 11.86
C ASP A 23 -56.81 29.50 11.20
N TYR A 24 -56.88 28.32 11.84
CA TYR A 24 -56.28 27.12 11.32
C TYR A 24 -57.02 26.58 10.07
N TYR A 25 -58.25 26.97 9.83
CA TYR A 25 -58.99 26.53 8.64
C TYR A 25 -58.32 27.01 7.33
N GLN A 26 -57.60 28.12 7.36
CA GLN A 26 -56.83 28.65 6.22
C GLN A 26 -55.45 28.05 6.11
N LYS A 27 -54.95 27.34 7.11
CA LYS A 27 -53.62 26.78 7.11
C LYS A 27 -53.51 25.59 6.15
N ASN A 28 -52.43 25.49 5.42
CA ASN A 28 -52.22 24.46 4.40
C ASN A 28 -52.24 23.03 4.98
N TRP A 29 -51.74 22.83 6.20
CA TRP A 29 -51.74 21.53 6.87
C TRP A 29 -53.17 21.03 7.15
N TYR A 30 -54.09 21.92 7.47
CA TYR A 30 -55.49 21.59 7.70
C TYR A 30 -56.26 21.44 6.38
N ARG A 31 -56.22 22.47 5.53
CA ARG A 31 -57.01 22.57 4.30
C ARG A 31 -56.72 21.45 3.34
N ILE A 32 -55.43 21.15 3.07
CA ILE A 32 -55.06 20.13 2.09
C ILE A 32 -55.50 18.74 2.57
N SER A 33 -55.28 18.41 3.86
CA SER A 33 -55.68 17.10 4.41
C SER A 33 -57.20 16.93 4.41
N LYS A 34 -57.95 17.99 4.67
CA LYS A 34 -59.40 18.01 4.61
C LYS A 34 -59.95 17.84 3.19
N GLU A 35 -59.47 18.66 2.26
CA GLU A 35 -59.96 18.68 0.86
C GLU A 35 -59.61 17.41 0.10
N ARG A 36 -58.39 16.88 0.31
CA ARG A 36 -57.90 15.68 -0.39
C ARG A 36 -58.21 14.38 0.34
N ASN A 37 -58.71 14.47 1.56
CA ASN A 37 -58.99 13.31 2.44
C ASN A 37 -57.79 12.34 2.54
N VAL A 38 -56.57 12.88 2.71
CA VAL A 38 -55.31 12.08 2.79
C VAL A 38 -54.46 12.56 3.95
N SER A 39 -53.76 11.62 4.55
CA SER A 39 -52.74 11.93 5.55
C SER A 39 -51.45 12.36 4.84
N ARG A 40 -50.85 13.48 5.27
CA ARG A 40 -49.65 14.02 4.66
C ARG A 40 -48.93 14.99 5.56
N TRP A 41 -47.64 15.21 5.22
CA TRP A 41 -46.83 16.27 5.78
C TRP A 41 -47.08 17.60 5.08
N SER A 42 -47.12 18.70 5.85
CA SER A 42 -47.13 20.05 5.30
C SER A 42 -45.75 20.43 4.75
N ARG A 43 -45.70 21.50 3.95
CA ARG A 43 -44.44 22.23 3.70
C ARG A 43 -43.96 22.86 5.00
N PRO A 44 -42.65 23.07 5.18
CA PRO A 44 -42.11 23.87 6.29
C PRO A 44 -42.79 25.25 6.35
N TYR A 45 -43.12 25.69 7.55
CA TYR A 45 -43.66 27.01 7.82
C TYR A 45 -43.26 27.48 9.21
N HIS A 46 -43.21 28.78 9.39
CA HIS A 46 -43.01 29.37 10.71
C HIS A 46 -44.28 29.40 11.52
N GLU A 47 -44.26 28.73 12.66
CA GLU A 47 -45.41 28.68 13.58
C GLU A 47 -45.35 29.87 14.53
N LEU A 48 -46.18 30.90 14.25
CA LEU A 48 -46.19 32.15 14.99
C LEU A 48 -46.71 32.00 16.44
N SER A 49 -47.48 30.98 16.71
CA SER A 49 -47.99 30.69 18.06
C SER A 49 -46.97 30.07 19.01
N SER A 50 -45.83 29.57 18.48
CA SER A 50 -44.79 28.86 19.20
C SER A 50 -43.41 29.47 19.06
N ASN A 51 -43.30 30.79 19.27
CA ASN A 51 -42.03 31.54 19.16
C ASN A 51 -41.35 31.48 17.79
N ASP A 52 -42.10 31.46 16.71
CA ASP A 52 -41.59 31.48 15.33
C ASP A 52 -40.70 30.25 15.00
N ILE A 53 -41.07 29.10 15.54
CA ILE A 53 -40.34 27.83 15.30
C ILE A 53 -40.66 27.33 13.90
N LEU A 54 -39.60 27.01 13.13
CA LEU A 54 -39.75 26.34 11.85
C LEU A 54 -40.28 24.88 12.06
N THR A 55 -41.45 24.60 11.48
CA THR A 55 -42.25 23.44 11.77
C THR A 55 -42.74 22.79 10.48
N SER A 56 -42.87 21.48 10.48
CA SER A 56 -43.63 20.70 9.50
C SER A 56 -44.69 19.87 10.24
N THR A 57 -45.91 19.90 9.77
CA THR A 57 -47.06 19.26 10.43
C THR A 57 -47.52 18.04 9.66
N TYR A 58 -47.62 16.90 10.34
CA TYR A 58 -48.29 15.72 9.82
C TYR A 58 -49.76 15.74 10.19
N SER A 59 -50.61 15.73 9.19
CA SER A 59 -52.09 15.83 9.38
C SER A 59 -52.80 14.58 8.90
N VAL A 60 -53.70 14.06 9.73
CA VAL A 60 -54.49 12.86 9.49
C VAL A 60 -55.96 13.22 9.55
N PRO A 61 -56.75 12.99 8.48
CA PRO A 61 -58.19 13.22 8.52
C PRO A 61 -58.90 12.18 9.38
N LEU A 62 -59.67 12.66 10.33
CA LEU A 62 -60.60 11.82 11.12
C LEU A 62 -61.89 11.66 10.35
N ARG A 63 -62.38 10.42 10.21
CA ARG A 63 -63.52 10.10 9.36
C ARG A 63 -64.68 9.49 10.16
N ASP A 64 -65.87 9.78 9.73
CA ASP A 64 -67.04 9.07 10.18
C ASP A 64 -67.18 7.68 9.49
N PRO A 65 -68.13 6.82 9.90
CA PRO A 65 -68.38 5.54 9.23
C PRO A 65 -68.77 5.65 7.74
N GLN A 66 -69.18 6.84 7.31
CA GLN A 66 -69.58 7.14 5.93
C GLN A 66 -68.40 7.73 5.12
N ASN A 67 -67.19 7.75 5.72
CA ASN A 67 -65.95 8.27 5.14
C ASN A 67 -65.90 9.79 4.93
N ASN A 68 -66.80 10.57 5.60
CA ASN A 68 -66.70 12.02 5.60
C ASN A 68 -65.66 12.50 6.62
N VAL A 69 -64.91 13.55 6.27
CA VAL A 69 -63.93 14.13 7.19
C VAL A 69 -64.64 14.97 8.25
N ILE A 70 -64.63 14.53 9.50
CA ILE A 70 -65.25 15.19 10.66
C ILE A 70 -64.23 16.06 11.43
N GLY A 71 -62.95 15.86 11.22
CA GLY A 71 -61.87 16.62 11.87
C GLY A 71 -60.50 16.25 11.32
N ILE A 72 -59.48 16.97 11.76
CA ILE A 72 -58.07 16.68 11.44
C ILE A 72 -57.31 16.50 12.75
N PHE A 73 -56.58 15.40 12.86
CA PHE A 73 -55.57 15.21 13.89
C PHE A 73 -54.23 15.58 13.32
N SER A 74 -53.44 16.39 14.03
CA SER A 74 -52.16 16.87 13.54
C SER A 74 -51.06 16.75 14.59
N VAL A 75 -49.83 16.49 14.13
CA VAL A 75 -48.62 16.46 14.96
C VAL A 75 -47.58 17.37 14.31
N ASP A 76 -47.03 18.27 15.10
CA ASP A 76 -46.01 19.20 14.67
C ASP A 76 -44.65 18.64 14.99
N LEU A 77 -43.75 18.71 13.99
CA LEU A 77 -42.33 18.37 14.11
C LEU A 77 -41.50 19.64 14.01
N SER A 78 -40.76 19.96 15.07
CA SER A 78 -39.76 21.04 15.03
C SER A 78 -38.60 20.66 14.11
N LEU A 79 -38.37 21.45 13.08
CA LEU A 79 -37.28 21.22 12.16
C LEU A 79 -35.93 21.63 12.77
N ASN A 80 -35.91 22.55 13.74
CA ASN A 80 -34.71 22.87 14.50
C ASN A 80 -34.22 21.66 15.30
N TRP A 81 -35.14 20.97 16.01
CA TRP A 81 -34.81 19.73 16.71
C TRP A 81 -34.32 18.64 15.75
N LEU A 82 -34.95 18.52 14.58
CA LEU A 82 -34.52 17.55 13.56
C LEU A 82 -33.12 17.87 13.03
N THR A 83 -32.82 19.17 12.84
CA THR A 83 -31.47 19.61 12.43
C THR A 83 -30.41 19.24 13.47
N GLU A 84 -30.66 19.57 14.76
CA GLU A 84 -29.74 19.22 15.85
C GLU A 84 -29.50 17.71 15.94
N LEU A 85 -30.56 16.91 15.81
CA LEU A 85 -30.46 15.45 15.81
C LEU A 85 -29.57 14.95 14.67
N ILE A 86 -29.78 15.44 13.44
CA ILE A 86 -29.01 15.02 12.26
C ILE A 86 -27.57 15.48 12.37
N ASP A 87 -27.31 16.70 12.85
CA ASP A 87 -25.98 17.23 13.05
C ASP A 87 -25.19 16.45 14.11
N SER A 88 -25.87 15.91 15.11
CA SER A 88 -25.22 15.08 16.15
C SER A 88 -24.66 13.77 15.61
N VAL A 89 -25.17 13.25 14.50
CA VAL A 89 -24.78 11.95 13.90
C VAL A 89 -24.07 12.09 12.56
N LYS A 90 -23.67 13.33 12.16
CA LYS A 90 -22.97 13.55 10.89
C LYS A 90 -21.62 12.84 10.87
N PRO A 91 -21.23 12.20 9.75
CA PRO A 91 -20.02 11.38 9.69
C PRO A 91 -18.72 12.17 9.68
N TYR A 92 -18.74 13.44 9.23
CA TYR A 92 -17.58 14.35 9.15
C TYR A 92 -18.02 15.78 9.48
N GLU A 93 -17.12 16.59 10.02
CA GLU A 93 -17.41 18.00 10.39
C GLU A 93 -17.95 18.82 9.24
N ASP A 94 -17.39 18.65 8.02
CA ASP A 94 -17.79 19.37 6.82
C ASP A 94 -18.89 18.64 6.01
N SER A 95 -19.47 17.59 6.58
CA SER A 95 -20.64 16.96 5.98
C SER A 95 -21.90 17.67 6.42
N TYR A 96 -22.88 17.68 5.54
CA TYR A 96 -24.21 18.20 5.87
C TYR A 96 -25.29 17.29 5.28
N SER A 97 -26.47 17.40 5.82
CA SER A 97 -27.60 16.62 5.36
C SER A 97 -28.71 17.54 4.85
N ILE A 98 -29.39 17.07 3.84
CA ILE A 98 -30.60 17.70 3.30
C ILE A 98 -31.75 16.69 3.37
N ILE A 99 -32.96 17.19 3.54
CA ILE A 99 -34.17 16.39 3.40
C ILE A 99 -35.05 17.07 2.37
N VAL A 100 -35.53 16.30 1.39
CA VAL A 100 -36.46 16.79 0.36
C VAL A 100 -37.71 15.91 0.33
N ASN A 101 -38.83 16.51 -0.05
CA ASN A 101 -40.04 15.79 -0.32
C ASN A 101 -40.12 15.30 -1.78
N ARG A 102 -41.20 14.60 -2.16
CA ARG A 102 -41.41 14.12 -3.52
C ARG A 102 -41.64 15.23 -4.56
N GLU A 103 -41.94 16.45 -4.11
CA GLU A 103 -42.09 17.61 -4.97
C GLU A 103 -40.75 18.33 -5.21
N GLY A 104 -39.63 17.81 -4.65
CA GLY A 104 -38.29 18.42 -4.72
C GLY A 104 -38.06 19.55 -3.71
N ARG A 105 -39.04 19.86 -2.87
CA ARG A 105 -38.92 20.95 -1.88
C ARG A 105 -38.07 20.52 -0.69
N TYR A 106 -37.25 21.43 -0.21
CA TYR A 106 -36.46 21.22 0.99
C TYR A 106 -37.34 21.20 2.24
N ILE A 107 -37.19 20.16 3.05
CA ILE A 107 -37.72 20.07 4.40
C ILE A 107 -36.61 20.49 5.39
N LEU A 108 -35.37 20.14 5.08
CA LEU A 108 -34.18 20.51 5.84
C LEU A 108 -33.05 20.83 4.90
N HIS A 109 -32.38 21.98 5.14
CA HIS A 109 -31.20 22.42 4.43
C HIS A 109 -30.31 23.25 5.37
N PRO A 110 -28.96 23.17 5.30
CA PRO A 110 -28.06 23.90 6.18
C PRO A 110 -28.09 25.43 5.98
N GLY A 111 -28.55 25.92 4.82
CA GLY A 111 -28.73 27.31 4.57
C GLY A 111 -30.11 27.79 4.98
N ASN A 112 -30.20 28.80 5.86
CA ASN A 112 -31.45 29.37 6.34
C ASN A 112 -32.33 29.99 5.23
N ASP A 113 -31.71 30.40 4.12
CA ASP A 113 -32.42 31.09 3.01
C ASP A 113 -33.31 30.14 2.17
N PHE A 114 -33.13 28.84 2.28
CA PHE A 114 -33.90 27.85 1.52
C PHE A 114 -35.34 27.67 1.98
N PHE A 115 -35.67 28.14 3.19
CA PHE A 115 -37.05 28.07 3.74
C PHE A 115 -37.86 29.31 3.44
N THR A 116 -37.20 30.44 3.16
CA THR A 116 -37.84 31.74 2.86
C THR A 116 -38.14 31.89 1.39
N ASP A 117 -37.41 31.22 0.51
CA ASP A 117 -37.58 31.28 -0.94
C ASP A 117 -38.34 30.04 -1.43
N LEU A 118 -39.62 30.18 -1.64
CA LEU A 118 -40.54 29.13 -2.07
C LEU A 118 -40.22 28.57 -3.48
N ASP A 119 -39.37 29.24 -4.25
CA ASP A 119 -38.97 28.82 -5.59
C ASP A 119 -37.70 28.00 -5.63
N LYS A 120 -36.97 27.92 -4.53
CA LYS A 120 -35.79 27.05 -4.42
C LYS A 120 -36.21 25.64 -4.13
N ASP A 121 -35.92 24.75 -5.08
CA ASP A 121 -36.05 23.31 -4.93
C ASP A 121 -34.78 22.62 -5.43
N ILE A 122 -34.68 21.32 -5.15
CA ILE A 122 -33.47 20.53 -5.48
C ILE A 122 -33.21 20.47 -7.00
N LEU A 123 -34.24 20.54 -7.84
CA LEU A 123 -34.06 20.56 -9.31
C LEU A 123 -33.50 21.89 -9.78
N HIS A 124 -34.03 23.02 -9.27
CA HIS A 124 -33.55 24.34 -9.60
C HIS A 124 -32.08 24.51 -9.18
N GLU A 125 -31.71 24.02 -7.99
CA GLU A 125 -30.32 24.02 -7.54
C GLU A 125 -29.43 23.14 -8.44
N ALA A 126 -29.90 21.95 -8.83
CA ALA A 126 -29.19 21.07 -9.74
C ALA A 126 -29.03 21.69 -11.14
N GLU A 127 -29.97 22.50 -11.63
CA GLU A 127 -29.86 23.24 -12.88
C GLU A 127 -28.82 24.35 -12.79
N ILE A 128 -28.79 25.08 -11.68
CA ILE A 128 -27.77 26.14 -11.43
C ILE A 128 -26.35 25.54 -11.43
N LEU A 129 -26.18 24.34 -10.88
CA LEU A 129 -24.90 23.62 -10.87
C LEU A 129 -24.43 23.19 -12.26
N GLN A 130 -25.34 23.16 -13.26
CA GLN A 130 -25.06 22.67 -14.64
C GLN A 130 -24.42 21.26 -14.66
N ASP A 131 -24.69 20.45 -13.64
CA ASP A 131 -24.17 19.09 -13.51
C ASP A 131 -25.32 18.09 -13.78
N THR A 132 -25.22 17.38 -14.90
CA THR A 132 -26.20 16.35 -15.29
C THR A 132 -26.38 15.27 -14.22
N ASN A 133 -25.33 14.97 -13.45
CA ASN A 133 -25.42 14.00 -12.35
C ASN A 133 -26.26 14.56 -11.20
N ALA A 134 -26.13 15.82 -10.86
CA ALA A 134 -26.93 16.47 -9.81
C ALA A 134 -28.42 16.37 -10.13
N SER A 135 -28.82 16.73 -11.36
CA SER A 135 -30.21 16.60 -11.81
C SER A 135 -30.75 15.18 -11.77
N LYS A 136 -29.92 14.21 -12.21
CA LYS A 136 -30.30 12.80 -12.14
C LYS A 136 -30.48 12.30 -10.70
N LEU A 137 -29.59 12.71 -9.79
CA LEU A 137 -29.68 12.35 -8.37
C LEU A 137 -30.91 12.97 -7.71
N ALA A 138 -31.20 14.25 -8.03
CA ALA A 138 -32.41 14.92 -7.56
C ALA A 138 -33.69 14.19 -7.98
N HIS A 139 -33.80 13.77 -9.22
CA HIS A 139 -34.94 12.97 -9.71
C HIS A 139 -35.10 11.63 -8.97
N LEU A 140 -33.98 10.92 -8.71
CA LEU A 140 -34.03 9.67 -7.96
C LEU A 140 -34.50 9.88 -6.52
N MET A 141 -34.07 10.97 -5.89
CA MET A 141 -34.54 11.34 -4.54
C MET A 141 -36.02 11.65 -4.52
N MET A 142 -36.54 12.43 -5.48
CA MET A 142 -37.95 12.73 -5.61
C MET A 142 -38.83 11.48 -5.84
N GLN A 143 -38.29 10.48 -6.52
CA GLN A 143 -38.95 9.19 -6.69
C GLN A 143 -38.95 8.31 -5.44
N GLY A 144 -38.31 8.76 -4.36
CA GLY A 144 -38.20 7.99 -3.12
C GLY A 144 -37.26 6.79 -3.25
N GLN A 145 -36.32 6.84 -4.18
CA GLN A 145 -35.31 5.79 -4.32
C GLN A 145 -34.14 6.02 -3.35
N LYS A 146 -33.41 4.95 -3.06
CA LYS A 146 -32.10 5.03 -2.37
C LYS A 146 -30.99 4.98 -3.39
N GLY A 147 -29.89 5.68 -3.13
CA GLY A 147 -28.76 5.67 -4.03
C GLY A 147 -27.56 6.41 -3.50
N LYS A 148 -26.56 6.48 -4.36
CA LYS A 148 -25.33 7.23 -4.14
C LYS A 148 -24.85 7.81 -5.45
N GLY A 149 -24.07 8.88 -5.36
CA GLY A 149 -23.49 9.51 -6.53
C GLY A 149 -22.45 10.52 -6.18
N VAL A 150 -21.99 11.21 -7.20
CA VAL A 150 -21.00 12.28 -7.11
C VAL A 150 -21.47 13.42 -8.00
N PHE A 151 -21.37 14.62 -7.53
CA PHE A 151 -21.59 15.85 -8.29
C PHE A 151 -20.59 16.94 -7.90
N VAL A 152 -20.53 18.01 -8.67
CA VAL A 152 -19.61 19.12 -8.44
C VAL A 152 -20.39 20.37 -8.10
N ASN A 153 -20.05 21.01 -6.98
CA ASN A 153 -20.58 22.31 -6.56
C ASN A 153 -19.40 23.26 -6.28
N ASN A 154 -19.37 24.42 -6.92
CA ASN A 154 -18.32 25.43 -6.77
C ASN A 154 -16.89 24.85 -6.86
N HIS A 155 -16.63 24.02 -7.87
CA HIS A 155 -15.36 23.29 -8.07
C HIS A 155 -15.02 22.24 -6.99
N VAL A 156 -15.87 22.07 -5.98
CA VAL A 156 -15.71 21.04 -4.95
C VAL A 156 -16.52 19.82 -5.38
N LYS A 157 -15.88 18.67 -5.39
CA LYS A 157 -16.52 17.39 -5.68
C LYS A 157 -17.15 16.85 -4.40
N TYR A 158 -18.47 16.59 -4.43
CA TYR A 158 -19.24 16.04 -3.33
C TYR A 158 -19.64 14.60 -3.63
N TYR A 159 -19.55 13.77 -2.61
CA TYR A 159 -20.17 12.46 -2.58
C TYR A 159 -21.52 12.57 -1.86
N ILE A 160 -22.57 12.02 -2.44
CA ILE A 160 -23.91 12.01 -1.88
C ILE A 160 -24.38 10.56 -1.69
N TYR A 161 -24.96 10.31 -0.54
CA TYR A 161 -25.72 9.11 -0.25
C TYR A 161 -27.13 9.50 0.19
N PHE A 162 -28.16 8.92 -0.41
CA PHE A 162 -29.54 9.27 -0.11
C PHE A 162 -30.42 8.03 0.06
N THR A 163 -31.42 8.17 0.93
CA THR A 163 -32.37 7.09 1.28
C THR A 163 -33.71 7.69 1.68
N PRO A 164 -34.85 7.03 1.33
CA PRO A 164 -36.16 7.45 1.79
C PRO A 164 -36.29 7.23 3.29
N ILE A 165 -36.97 8.15 3.97
CA ILE A 165 -37.34 8.05 5.38
C ILE A 165 -38.64 7.28 5.45
N LEU A 166 -38.62 6.10 6.06
CA LEU A 166 -39.78 5.21 6.15
C LEU A 166 -40.97 5.89 6.88
N GLY A 167 -42.16 5.73 6.35
CA GLY A 167 -43.37 6.34 6.91
C GLY A 167 -43.56 7.82 6.55
N THR A 168 -42.66 8.38 5.71
CA THR A 168 -42.80 9.75 5.21
C THR A 168 -42.72 9.79 3.69
N GLU A 169 -43.04 10.94 3.11
CA GLU A 169 -42.75 11.21 1.68
C GLU A 169 -41.37 11.89 1.48
N TRP A 170 -40.49 11.80 2.46
CA TRP A 170 -39.20 12.47 2.48
C TRP A 170 -38.06 11.55 2.09
N ASN A 171 -37.07 12.14 1.45
CA ASN A 171 -35.80 11.50 1.15
C ASN A 171 -34.69 12.31 1.81
N MET A 172 -33.87 11.65 2.61
CA MET A 172 -32.72 12.26 3.26
C MET A 172 -31.47 11.96 2.44
N ALA A 173 -30.66 12.98 2.24
CA ALA A 173 -29.34 12.83 1.66
C ALA A 173 -28.27 13.43 2.58
N THR A 174 -27.15 12.72 2.69
CA THR A 174 -25.96 13.23 3.36
C THR A 174 -24.89 13.49 2.31
N LEU A 175 -24.33 14.68 2.34
CA LEU A 175 -23.33 15.18 1.41
C LEU A 175 -22.02 15.39 2.14
N PHE A 176 -20.93 14.98 1.55
CA PHE A 176 -19.60 15.20 2.10
C PHE A 176 -18.58 15.45 1.01
N PRO A 177 -17.62 16.36 1.22
CA PRO A 177 -16.57 16.65 0.26
C PRO A 177 -15.76 15.41 -0.05
N TYR A 178 -15.53 15.15 -1.34
CA TYR A 178 -14.76 14.00 -1.82
C TYR A 178 -13.33 13.97 -1.25
N SER A 179 -12.72 15.13 -1.07
CA SER A 179 -11.39 15.31 -0.48
C SER A 179 -11.28 14.67 0.91
N HIS A 180 -12.27 14.84 1.78
CA HIS A 180 -12.23 14.31 3.14
C HIS A 180 -12.15 12.78 3.22
N ILE A 181 -12.70 12.08 2.23
CA ILE A 181 -12.61 10.62 2.15
C ILE A 181 -11.22 10.20 1.64
N PHE A 182 -10.72 10.88 0.62
CA PHE A 182 -9.57 10.44 -0.15
C PHE A 182 -8.24 11.06 0.31
N ASP A 183 -8.24 12.21 0.99
CA ASP A 183 -7.01 12.85 1.48
C ASP A 183 -6.27 11.96 2.49
N LYS A 184 -7.00 11.30 3.38
CA LYS A 184 -6.39 10.30 4.27
C LYS A 184 -5.81 9.12 3.48
N LEU A 185 -6.53 8.62 2.47
CA LEU A 185 -6.06 7.54 1.60
C LEU A 185 -4.83 7.96 0.79
N HIS A 186 -4.80 9.18 0.23
CA HIS A 186 -3.64 9.70 -0.48
C HIS A 186 -2.41 9.78 0.43
N ARG A 187 -2.57 10.25 1.67
CA ARG A 187 -1.48 10.28 2.64
C ARG A 187 -0.93 8.87 2.93
N PHE A 188 -1.81 7.89 3.17
CA PHE A 188 -1.40 6.50 3.35
C PHE A 188 -0.70 5.93 2.10
N THR A 189 -1.21 6.23 0.91
CA THR A 189 -0.59 5.80 -0.34
C THR A 189 0.83 6.33 -0.48
N TRP A 190 1.07 7.61 -0.18
CA TRP A 190 2.42 8.20 -0.21
C TRP A 190 3.35 7.59 0.82
N ILE A 191 2.86 7.29 2.04
CA ILE A 191 3.65 6.60 3.07
C ILE A 191 4.05 5.20 2.58
N ILE A 192 3.13 4.44 1.98
CA ILE A 192 3.41 3.11 1.42
C ILE A 192 4.43 3.19 0.29
N ILE A 193 4.27 4.12 -0.65
CA ILE A 193 5.21 4.31 -1.76
C ILE A 193 6.60 4.65 -1.22
N LEU A 194 6.71 5.64 -0.31
CA LEU A 194 7.98 6.05 0.27
C LEU A 194 8.68 4.92 1.03
N SER A 195 7.92 4.18 1.86
CA SER A 195 8.45 3.02 2.59
C SER A 195 8.91 1.89 1.65
N SER A 196 8.19 1.65 0.57
CA SER A 196 8.56 0.65 -0.45
C SER A 196 9.85 1.03 -1.17
N VAL A 197 10.02 2.29 -1.55
CA VAL A 197 11.24 2.81 -2.17
C VAL A 197 12.43 2.70 -1.22
N LEU A 198 12.24 3.08 0.05
CA LEU A 198 13.28 2.97 1.08
C LEU A 198 13.70 1.50 1.30
N PHE A 199 12.73 0.59 1.39
CA PHE A 199 13.00 -0.83 1.54
C PHE A 199 13.76 -1.41 0.34
N LEU A 200 13.36 -1.04 -0.89
CA LEU A 200 14.06 -1.46 -2.10
C LEU A 200 15.51 -0.94 -2.14
N ALA A 201 15.74 0.31 -1.77
CA ALA A 201 17.07 0.89 -1.69
C ALA A 201 17.94 0.14 -0.66
N LEU A 202 17.40 -0.16 0.52
CA LEU A 202 18.07 -0.96 1.55
C LEU A 202 18.44 -2.36 1.03
N LEU A 203 17.52 -3.02 0.34
CA LEU A 203 17.73 -4.34 -0.25
C LEU A 203 18.87 -4.32 -1.30
N VAL A 204 18.91 -3.31 -2.16
CA VAL A 204 20.00 -3.11 -3.14
C VAL A 204 21.34 -2.88 -2.45
N ILE A 205 21.38 -2.08 -1.38
CA ILE A 205 22.59 -1.86 -0.58
C ILE A 205 23.09 -3.17 0.04
N ILE A 206 22.20 -3.92 0.68
CA ILE A 206 22.55 -5.23 1.27
C ILE A 206 23.07 -6.17 0.20
N CYS A 207 22.38 -6.31 -0.93
CA CYS A 207 22.79 -7.19 -2.02
C CYS A 207 24.17 -6.80 -2.58
N THR A 208 24.41 -5.52 -2.85
CA THR A 208 25.70 -5.03 -3.38
C THR A 208 26.82 -5.22 -2.38
N THR A 209 26.59 -4.98 -1.09
CA THR A 209 27.60 -5.19 -0.04
C THR A 209 27.92 -6.67 0.14
N THR A 210 26.93 -7.55 0.12
CA THR A 210 27.09 -9.00 0.20
C THR A 210 27.89 -9.54 -1.01
N VAL A 211 27.54 -9.12 -2.24
CA VAL A 211 28.27 -9.51 -3.44
C VAL A 211 29.74 -9.05 -3.37
N ARG A 212 30.00 -7.83 -2.92
CA ARG A 212 31.38 -7.32 -2.78
C ARG A 212 32.17 -8.07 -1.72
N LYS A 213 31.58 -8.38 -0.57
CA LYS A 213 32.28 -9.02 0.56
C LYS A 213 32.52 -10.52 0.38
N ILE A 214 31.59 -11.23 -0.25
CA ILE A 214 31.64 -12.69 -0.36
C ILE A 214 31.99 -13.16 -1.76
N THR A 215 31.25 -12.75 -2.77
CA THR A 215 31.35 -13.32 -4.12
C THR A 215 32.66 -12.92 -4.82
N ARG A 216 33.10 -11.67 -4.63
CA ARG A 216 34.31 -11.19 -5.28
C ARG A 216 35.60 -11.90 -4.78
N PRO A 217 35.88 -12.04 -3.48
CA PRO A 217 36.98 -12.83 -2.97
C PRO A 217 36.93 -14.29 -3.40
N LEU A 218 35.80 -14.94 -3.36
CA LEU A 218 35.65 -16.33 -3.83
C LEU A 218 36.05 -16.51 -5.29
N LYS A 219 35.67 -15.57 -6.15
CA LYS A 219 36.08 -15.60 -7.56
C LYS A 219 37.60 -15.46 -7.73
N ILE A 220 38.28 -14.66 -6.90
CA ILE A 220 39.71 -14.52 -6.90
C ILE A 220 40.39 -15.81 -6.41
N PHE A 221 39.89 -16.45 -5.34
CA PHE A 221 40.40 -17.76 -4.91
C PHE A 221 40.27 -18.82 -5.99
N ALA A 222 39.12 -18.89 -6.67
CA ALA A 222 38.95 -19.84 -7.78
C ALA A 222 39.93 -19.60 -8.92
N ALA A 223 40.18 -18.32 -9.29
CA ALA A 223 41.19 -17.98 -10.29
C ALA A 223 42.64 -18.31 -9.81
N SER A 224 42.92 -18.07 -8.54
CA SER A 224 44.22 -18.42 -7.92
C SER A 224 44.48 -19.91 -7.92
N THR A 225 43.48 -20.73 -7.66
CA THR A 225 43.56 -22.18 -7.74
C THR A 225 43.94 -22.68 -9.14
N HIS A 226 43.36 -22.05 -10.17
CA HIS A 226 43.69 -22.38 -11.56
C HIS A 226 45.14 -22.03 -11.91
N SER A 227 45.65 -20.85 -11.52
CA SER A 227 47.03 -20.44 -11.73
C SER A 227 48.03 -21.31 -10.96
N ILE A 228 47.69 -21.78 -9.75
CA ILE A 228 48.54 -22.77 -9.00
C ILE A 228 48.59 -24.07 -9.77
N ALA A 229 47.47 -24.56 -10.35
CA ALA A 229 47.48 -25.75 -11.18
C ALA A 229 48.37 -25.66 -12.44
N GLU A 230 48.55 -24.44 -12.97
CA GLU A 230 49.46 -24.16 -14.08
C GLU A 230 50.94 -23.96 -13.65
N GLY A 231 51.23 -24.12 -12.35
CA GLY A 231 52.57 -24.06 -11.80
C GLY A 231 53.02 -22.66 -11.33
N ASN A 232 52.12 -21.69 -11.31
CA ASN A 232 52.43 -20.37 -10.77
C ASN A 232 52.05 -20.29 -9.28
N PHE A 233 53.04 -20.44 -8.40
CA PHE A 233 52.82 -20.43 -6.94
C PHE A 233 52.98 -19.04 -6.30
N ASN A 234 53.47 -18.03 -7.03
CA ASN A 234 53.69 -16.67 -6.50
C ASN A 234 52.54 -15.72 -6.83
N ILE A 235 51.34 -16.09 -6.43
CA ILE A 235 50.11 -15.30 -6.67
C ILE A 235 49.81 -14.46 -5.44
N THR A 236 49.42 -13.21 -5.63
CA THR A 236 48.93 -12.36 -4.54
C THR A 236 47.46 -12.68 -4.23
N LEU A 237 47.19 -13.14 -3.01
CA LEU A 237 45.86 -13.37 -2.52
C LEU A 237 45.14 -12.06 -2.18
N PRO A 238 43.80 -12.01 -2.27
CA PRO A 238 43.02 -10.82 -1.93
C PRO A 238 43.12 -10.54 -0.43
N VAL A 239 43.25 -9.26 -0.07
CA VAL A 239 43.24 -8.85 1.35
C VAL A 239 41.80 -9.05 1.91
N ILE A 240 41.66 -9.84 2.94
CA ILE A 240 40.38 -10.11 3.62
C ILE A 240 40.33 -9.27 4.90
N HIS A 241 39.26 -8.50 5.07
CA HIS A 241 39.05 -7.62 6.23
C HIS A 241 37.93 -8.10 7.16
N THR A 242 37.37 -9.28 6.90
CA THR A 242 36.32 -9.88 7.72
C THR A 242 36.93 -10.87 8.73
N GLN A 243 36.24 -11.06 9.87
CA GLN A 243 36.63 -12.05 10.91
C GLN A 243 35.62 -13.21 10.91
N ASP A 244 35.37 -13.76 9.72
CA ASP A 244 34.41 -14.82 9.46
C ASP A 244 35.08 -16.00 8.72
N GLU A 245 34.30 -16.92 8.24
CA GLU A 245 34.74 -18.10 7.49
C GLU A 245 35.60 -17.75 6.26
N MET A 246 35.50 -16.53 5.77
CA MET A 246 36.33 -16.02 4.67
C MET A 246 37.78 -15.81 5.11
N LEU A 247 38.01 -15.38 6.35
CA LEU A 247 39.36 -15.27 6.90
C LEU A 247 39.99 -16.65 7.12
N ASP A 248 39.20 -17.61 7.61
CA ASP A 248 39.67 -18.99 7.78
C ASP A 248 40.04 -19.62 6.43
N LEU A 249 39.25 -19.40 5.40
CA LEU A 249 39.55 -19.82 4.03
C LEU A 249 40.81 -19.17 3.50
N TYR A 250 41.00 -17.87 3.73
CA TYR A 250 42.22 -17.15 3.35
C TYR A 250 43.46 -17.76 4.01
N ASN A 251 43.42 -18.00 5.30
CA ASN A 251 44.55 -18.54 6.07
C ASN A 251 44.90 -19.96 5.57
N ALA A 252 43.89 -20.83 5.41
CA ALA A 252 44.10 -22.19 4.90
C ALA A 252 44.69 -22.18 3.47
N PHE A 253 44.20 -21.30 2.60
CA PHE A 253 44.69 -21.16 1.23
C PHE A 253 46.12 -20.62 1.18
N SER A 254 46.42 -19.61 2.01
CA SER A 254 47.76 -19.03 2.14
C SER A 254 48.78 -20.07 2.62
N GLU A 255 48.43 -20.84 3.65
CA GLU A 255 49.26 -21.92 4.15
C GLU A 255 49.52 -23.01 3.09
N MET A 256 48.49 -23.39 2.35
CA MET A 256 48.60 -24.36 1.25
C MET A 256 49.55 -23.81 0.16
N GLN A 257 49.43 -22.55 -0.25
CA GLN A 257 50.26 -21.91 -1.26
C GLN A 257 51.75 -21.91 -0.82
N GLU A 258 52.00 -21.53 0.44
CA GLU A 258 53.39 -21.52 0.98
C GLU A 258 53.99 -22.91 1.00
N LYS A 259 53.27 -23.89 1.48
CA LYS A 259 53.71 -25.29 1.52
C LYS A 259 54.00 -25.83 0.12
N LEU A 260 53.12 -25.60 -0.86
CA LEU A 260 53.32 -26.00 -2.24
C LEU A 260 54.54 -25.32 -2.88
N SER A 261 54.72 -24.03 -2.68
CA SER A 261 55.89 -23.26 -3.19
C SER A 261 57.20 -23.86 -2.63
N LYS A 262 57.24 -24.13 -1.32
CA LYS A 262 58.38 -24.73 -0.65
C LYS A 262 58.67 -26.14 -1.16
N TYR A 263 57.60 -26.94 -1.35
CA TYR A 263 57.78 -28.31 -1.88
C TYR A 263 58.33 -28.31 -3.31
N MET A 264 57.84 -27.43 -4.18
CA MET A 264 58.33 -27.31 -5.56
C MET A 264 59.79 -26.87 -5.60
N LYS A 265 60.20 -25.90 -4.78
CA LYS A 265 61.59 -25.44 -4.68
C LYS A 265 62.52 -26.57 -4.22
N ASN A 266 62.07 -27.35 -3.23
CA ASN A 266 62.84 -28.52 -2.79
C ASN A 266 62.94 -29.58 -3.89
N LEU A 267 61.86 -29.81 -4.66
CA LEU A 267 61.87 -30.74 -5.77
C LEU A 267 62.84 -30.29 -6.89
N GLU A 268 62.86 -29.00 -7.27
CA GLU A 268 63.77 -28.43 -8.23
C GLU A 268 65.24 -28.62 -7.80
N THR A 269 65.54 -28.30 -6.52
CA THR A 269 66.91 -28.48 -5.99
C THR A 269 67.33 -29.96 -5.97
N THR A 270 66.40 -30.85 -5.65
CA THR A 270 66.68 -32.29 -5.63
C THR A 270 66.93 -32.82 -7.06
N ILE A 271 66.11 -32.37 -8.04
CA ILE A 271 66.32 -32.77 -9.45
C ILE A 271 67.66 -32.25 -9.95
N ALA A 272 67.99 -30.95 -9.71
CA ALA A 272 69.25 -30.36 -10.13
C ALA A 272 70.45 -31.11 -9.48
N ALA A 273 70.35 -31.49 -8.19
CA ALA A 273 71.40 -32.27 -7.52
C ALA A 273 71.55 -33.64 -8.14
N LYS A 274 70.44 -34.32 -8.48
CA LYS A 274 70.43 -35.61 -9.13
C LYS A 274 71.04 -35.53 -10.53
N GLU A 275 70.67 -34.59 -11.36
CA GLU A 275 71.23 -34.36 -12.70
C GLU A 275 72.78 -34.09 -12.66
N LYS A 276 73.22 -33.33 -11.66
CA LYS A 276 74.62 -33.07 -11.44
C LYS A 276 75.37 -34.36 -11.11
N ILE A 277 74.83 -35.17 -10.16
CA ILE A 277 75.45 -36.47 -9.80
C ILE A 277 75.51 -37.38 -11.05
N GLU A 278 74.39 -37.53 -11.78
CA GLU A 278 74.35 -38.34 -13.01
C GLU A 278 75.35 -37.88 -14.06
N SER A 279 75.52 -36.55 -14.22
CA SER A 279 76.52 -35.99 -15.13
C SER A 279 77.93 -36.29 -14.66
N GLU A 280 78.27 -36.12 -13.36
CA GLU A 280 79.52 -36.46 -12.77
C GLU A 280 79.90 -37.95 -12.94
N LEU A 281 78.91 -38.83 -12.69
CA LEU A 281 79.06 -40.27 -12.87
C LEU A 281 79.32 -40.62 -14.33
N ARG A 282 78.63 -39.98 -15.29
CA ARG A 282 78.86 -40.18 -16.73
C ARG A 282 80.31 -39.78 -17.15
N ILE A 283 80.76 -38.61 -16.68
CA ILE A 283 82.11 -38.16 -16.95
C ILE A 283 83.13 -39.17 -16.35
N ALA A 284 82.93 -39.61 -15.13
CA ALA A 284 83.82 -40.62 -14.49
C ALA A 284 83.84 -41.96 -15.26
N HIS A 285 82.66 -42.39 -15.77
CA HIS A 285 82.55 -43.58 -16.64
C HIS A 285 83.40 -43.38 -17.94
N ASP A 286 83.21 -42.26 -18.61
CA ASP A 286 83.98 -41.96 -19.86
C ASP A 286 85.50 -41.91 -19.62
N ILE A 287 85.91 -41.36 -18.47
CA ILE A 287 87.36 -41.38 -18.08
C ILE A 287 87.83 -42.81 -17.85
N GLN A 288 87.06 -43.63 -17.06
CA GLN A 288 87.46 -45.01 -16.83
C GLN A 288 87.54 -45.83 -18.13
N MET A 289 86.57 -45.68 -19.02
CA MET A 289 86.56 -46.38 -20.32
C MET A 289 87.71 -45.86 -21.23
N SER A 290 88.11 -44.60 -21.12
CA SER A 290 89.23 -44.08 -21.90
C SER A 290 90.61 -44.58 -21.46
N MET A 291 90.75 -45.00 -20.18
CA MET A 291 91.97 -45.54 -19.64
C MET A 291 92.20 -47.03 -20.05
N LEU A 292 91.22 -47.72 -20.59
CA LEU A 292 91.38 -49.02 -21.08
C LEU A 292 91.99 -49.07 -22.47
N PRO A 293 92.86 -49.96 -22.73
CA PRO A 293 93.45 -50.14 -24.08
C PRO A 293 92.30 -50.48 -25.06
N LYS A 294 92.21 -49.73 -26.15
CA LYS A 294 91.22 -49.97 -27.21
C LYS A 294 91.61 -51.10 -28.18
N ASN A 295 92.88 -51.43 -28.23
CA ASN A 295 93.40 -52.46 -29.10
C ASN A 295 94.03 -53.53 -28.26
N PHE A 296 93.71 -54.77 -28.56
CA PHE A 296 94.27 -55.99 -27.89
C PHE A 296 94.96 -56.85 -28.91
N PRO A 297 96.14 -57.46 -28.59
CA PRO A 297 96.91 -57.22 -27.36
C PRO A 297 97.54 -55.85 -27.27
N PRO A 298 97.61 -55.19 -26.06
CA PRO A 298 98.13 -53.78 -25.89
C PRO A 298 99.64 -53.68 -26.12
N PHE A 299 100.36 -54.79 -26.17
CA PHE A 299 101.77 -54.85 -26.39
C PHE A 299 102.12 -55.79 -27.56
N PRO A 300 102.24 -55.31 -28.81
CA PRO A 300 102.51 -56.14 -29.93
C PRO A 300 104.00 -56.62 -29.84
N GLY A 301 104.21 -57.99 -29.99
CA GLY A 301 105.52 -58.64 -29.94
C GLY A 301 105.80 -59.41 -28.65
N HIS A 302 104.91 -59.56 -27.73
CA HIS A 302 105.05 -60.42 -26.55
C HIS A 302 104.33 -61.75 -26.71
N GLU A 303 104.83 -62.78 -26.05
CA GLU A 303 104.34 -64.18 -26.11
C GLU A 303 103.01 -64.38 -25.35
N ILE A 304 102.37 -63.31 -24.83
CA ILE A 304 101.15 -63.40 -24.05
C ILE A 304 100.03 -62.70 -24.81
N ASP A 305 98.98 -63.40 -25.10
CA ASP A 305 97.76 -62.86 -25.63
C ASP A 305 96.82 -62.51 -24.43
N LEU A 306 96.61 -61.14 -24.26
CA LEU A 306 95.81 -60.62 -23.15
C LEU A 306 94.62 -59.95 -23.71
N TYR A 307 93.38 -60.31 -23.20
CA TYR A 307 92.14 -59.64 -23.49
C TYR A 307 91.50 -59.27 -22.16
N ALA A 308 90.98 -58.05 -22.03
CA ALA A 308 90.28 -57.58 -20.86
C ALA A 308 89.03 -56.78 -21.26
N VAL A 309 87.94 -56.98 -20.57
CA VAL A 309 86.70 -56.18 -20.73
C VAL A 309 86.21 -55.79 -19.36
N LEU A 310 85.81 -54.53 -19.25
CA LEU A 310 85.23 -53.96 -18.05
C LEU A 310 83.73 -53.81 -18.27
N TYR A 311 82.93 -54.51 -17.41
CA TYR A 311 81.49 -54.27 -17.35
C TYR A 311 81.14 -53.65 -16.01
N PRO A 312 80.97 -52.34 -15.95
CA PRO A 312 80.60 -51.72 -14.68
C PRO A 312 79.21 -52.12 -14.26
N ALA A 313 79.00 -52.49 -12.99
CA ALA A 313 77.72 -52.86 -12.44
C ALA A 313 76.74 -51.68 -12.29
N ARG A 314 77.26 -50.47 -12.29
CA ARG A 314 76.58 -49.21 -12.39
C ARG A 314 77.36 -48.32 -13.35
N GLN A 315 77.02 -46.99 -13.46
CA GLN A 315 77.67 -46.06 -14.37
C GLN A 315 79.19 -46.02 -14.14
N VAL A 316 79.74 -46.28 -12.97
CA VAL A 316 81.13 -46.40 -12.61
C VAL A 316 81.45 -47.73 -11.95
N GLY A 317 82.40 -48.40 -12.41
CA GLY A 317 82.95 -49.62 -11.76
C GLY A 317 84.03 -49.30 -10.76
N GLY A 318 83.92 -49.90 -9.55
CA GLY A 318 84.94 -49.85 -8.55
C GLY A 318 85.43 -51.27 -8.24
#